data_5b8ea70c80fd5629a170c4b1cb48539b
#
_entry.id   5b8ea70c80fd5629a170c4b1cb48539b
#
_cell.length_a   1.000
_cell.length_b   1.000
_cell.length_c   1.000
_cell.angle_alpha   90.00
_cell.angle_beta   90.00
_cell.angle_gamma   90.00
#
_symmetry.space_group_name_H-M   'P 1'
#
loop_
_entity.id
_entity.type
_entity.pdbx_description
1 polymer ?
#
loop_
_entity_poly.entity_id
_entity_poly.type
_entity_poly.pdbx_seq_one_letter_code
_entity_poly.pdbx_strand_id
1 'polypeptide(L)'
;YHVNYDTQERTLKESGKLYADYVTGLVMPQVVILAGGLGTRLGELTKTIPKSLITVSGKPMLSHILEWAGGQGCRDALILTGHLGEQFEGFKHDGMNLTFVQESEQMGTGGALMNAIEYLEDEFILLWGDDYHPVNYRRLYASHKEHQQSLTMTVIQSDELANLRHENERVFEYSKSEISDSFNGYEAGTSVVDKSVLVKFGKSKKWSWEETVYPQMSGQIHAYIDETPFWDMGTPE
;
A
#
# COMPACT_ATOMS: atom_id res chain seq x y z
N TYR A 1 -14.81 26.17 -2.75
CA TYR A 1 -16.22 25.77 -2.71
C TYR A 1 -16.84 25.82 -4.11
N HIS A 2 -17.62 24.84 -4.43
CA HIS A 2 -18.58 24.89 -5.51
C HIS A 2 -19.93 25.28 -4.91
N VAL A 3 -20.60 26.26 -5.47
CA VAL A 3 -21.90 26.72 -4.99
C VAL A 3 -22.97 26.33 -6.01
N ASN A 4 -23.96 25.57 -5.58
CA ASN A 4 -25.18 25.39 -6.35
C ASN A 4 -26.07 26.63 -6.10
N TYR A 5 -26.23 27.48 -7.10
CA TYR A 5 -26.94 28.74 -6.96
C TYR A 5 -28.44 28.57 -6.75
N ASP A 6 -29.03 27.44 -7.16
CA ASP A 6 -30.47 27.18 -7.01
C ASP A 6 -30.80 26.68 -5.59
N THR A 7 -29.93 25.83 -5.02
CA THR A 7 -30.15 25.26 -3.67
C THR A 7 -29.37 25.96 -2.57
N GLN A 8 -28.44 26.88 -2.91
CA GLN A 8 -27.47 27.49 -2.00
C GLN A 8 -26.52 26.51 -1.32
N GLU A 9 -26.48 25.30 -1.79
CA GLU A 9 -25.62 24.25 -1.26
C GLU A 9 -24.16 24.52 -1.62
N ARG A 10 -23.26 24.36 -0.64
CA ARG A 10 -21.82 24.62 -0.80
C ARG A 10 -21.05 23.32 -0.68
N THR A 11 -20.46 22.88 -1.77
CA THR A 11 -19.56 21.72 -1.75
C THR A 11 -18.11 22.17 -1.71
N LEU A 12 -17.33 21.61 -0.79
CA LEU A 12 -15.89 21.91 -0.68
C LEU A 12 -15.15 21.37 -1.92
N LYS A 13 -14.44 22.23 -2.64
CA LYS A 13 -13.57 21.81 -3.75
C LYS A 13 -12.41 20.97 -3.23
N GLU A 14 -11.83 20.14 -4.08
CA GLU A 14 -10.65 19.32 -3.82
C GLU A 14 -9.53 20.10 -3.11
N SER A 15 -9.18 21.29 -3.65
CA SER A 15 -8.18 22.18 -3.06
C SER A 15 -8.56 22.67 -1.66
N GLY A 16 -9.85 22.82 -1.39
CA GLY A 16 -10.34 23.21 -0.06
C GLY A 16 -10.29 22.05 0.94
N LYS A 17 -10.47 20.82 0.50
CA LYS A 17 -10.29 19.60 1.33
C LYS A 17 -8.82 19.42 1.68
N LEU A 18 -7.92 19.52 0.70
CA LEU A 18 -6.46 19.51 0.91
C LEU A 18 -5.99 20.58 1.90
N TYR A 19 -6.57 21.78 1.81
CA TYR A 19 -6.25 22.87 2.75
C TYR A 19 -6.83 22.59 4.15
N ALA A 20 -8.03 22.01 4.24
CA ALA A 20 -8.59 21.60 5.52
C ALA A 20 -7.72 20.53 6.19
N ASP A 21 -7.26 19.53 5.45
CA ASP A 21 -6.35 18.49 5.93
C ASP A 21 -5.01 19.07 6.41
N TYR A 22 -4.46 20.05 5.68
CA TYR A 22 -3.25 20.79 6.09
C TYR A 22 -3.48 21.59 7.38
N VAL A 23 -4.64 22.26 7.51
CA VAL A 23 -4.99 23.07 8.70
C VAL A 23 -5.35 22.20 9.91
N THR A 24 -5.91 21.00 9.70
CA THR A 24 -6.21 20.06 10.80
C THR A 24 -4.99 19.36 11.38
N GLY A 25 -3.80 19.58 10.77
CA GLY A 25 -2.55 19.01 11.29
C GLY A 25 -2.45 17.49 11.18
N LEU A 26 -3.11 16.89 10.17
CA LEU A 26 -3.01 15.46 9.92
C LEU A 26 -1.53 15.10 9.63
N VAL A 27 -0.87 14.52 10.60
CA VAL A 27 0.48 13.98 10.43
C VAL A 27 0.37 12.68 9.66
N MET A 28 1.06 12.62 8.50
CA MET A 28 1.04 11.40 7.69
C MET A 28 1.86 10.31 8.38
N PRO A 29 1.36 9.07 8.39
CA PRO A 29 2.08 7.95 9.00
C PRO A 29 3.28 7.53 8.16
N GLN A 30 4.12 6.68 8.73
CA GLN A 30 5.20 5.98 8.06
C GLN A 30 4.68 5.20 6.84
N VAL A 31 5.44 5.19 5.74
CA VAL A 31 5.20 4.21 4.66
C VAL A 31 6.07 2.98 4.87
N VAL A 32 5.49 1.81 4.67
CA VAL A 32 6.17 0.52 4.78
C VAL A 32 6.13 -0.16 3.41
N ILE A 33 7.30 -0.44 2.83
CA ILE A 33 7.43 -0.92 1.46
C ILE A 33 7.98 -2.35 1.46
N LEU A 34 7.19 -3.29 0.96
CA LEU A 34 7.60 -4.68 0.76
C LEU A 34 8.45 -4.81 -0.50
N ALA A 35 9.77 -4.88 -0.34
CA ALA A 35 10.75 -4.92 -1.43
C ALA A 35 11.60 -6.20 -1.45
N GLY A 36 11.21 -7.25 -0.69
CA GLY A 36 11.98 -8.50 -0.53
C GLY A 36 11.65 -9.60 -1.54
N GLY A 37 10.70 -9.37 -2.46
CA GLY A 37 10.21 -10.38 -3.40
C GLY A 37 11.26 -10.82 -4.45
N LEU A 38 11.20 -12.10 -4.87
CA LEU A 38 12.10 -12.69 -5.88
C LEU A 38 11.87 -12.15 -7.31
N GLY A 39 10.69 -11.61 -7.62
CA GLY A 39 10.35 -11.10 -8.94
C GLY A 39 10.41 -12.13 -10.07
N THR A 40 10.13 -13.40 -9.80
CA THR A 40 10.35 -14.54 -10.73
C THR A 40 9.70 -14.38 -12.09
N ARG A 41 8.59 -13.63 -12.18
CA ARG A 41 7.88 -13.33 -13.44
C ARG A 41 8.70 -12.48 -14.43
N LEU A 42 9.67 -11.70 -13.94
CA LEU A 42 10.57 -10.87 -14.77
C LEU A 42 11.85 -11.62 -15.20
N GLY A 43 11.96 -12.91 -14.88
CA GLY A 43 12.98 -13.81 -15.38
C GLY A 43 14.42 -13.38 -15.07
N GLU A 44 15.24 -13.17 -16.12
CA GLU A 44 16.68 -12.86 -15.98
C GLU A 44 16.95 -11.53 -15.28
N LEU A 45 16.06 -10.55 -15.43
CA LEU A 45 16.25 -9.21 -14.90
C LEU A 45 16.38 -9.22 -13.37
N THR A 46 15.53 -9.98 -12.70
CA THR A 46 15.47 -10.05 -11.23
C THR A 46 16.46 -11.02 -10.60
N LYS A 47 17.25 -11.73 -11.42
CA LYS A 47 18.38 -12.52 -10.91
C LYS A 47 19.53 -11.65 -10.40
N THR A 48 19.65 -10.44 -10.92
CA THR A 48 20.80 -9.56 -10.64
C THR A 48 20.40 -8.21 -10.06
N ILE A 49 19.12 -7.82 -10.12
CA ILE A 49 18.62 -6.54 -9.61
C ILE A 49 17.33 -6.78 -8.84
N PRO A 50 17.17 -6.26 -7.60
CA PRO A 50 15.90 -6.28 -6.90
C PRO A 50 14.80 -5.62 -7.74
N LYS A 51 13.58 -6.20 -7.75
CA LYS A 51 12.49 -5.72 -8.59
C LYS A 51 12.21 -4.22 -8.39
N SER A 52 12.21 -3.75 -7.15
CA SER A 52 11.98 -2.34 -6.79
C SER A 52 13.13 -1.39 -7.17
N LEU A 53 14.31 -1.92 -7.52
CA LEU A 53 15.43 -1.12 -8.05
C LEU A 53 15.54 -1.14 -9.58
N ILE A 54 14.68 -1.87 -10.27
CA ILE A 54 14.60 -1.81 -11.73
C ILE A 54 14.28 -0.37 -12.15
N THR A 55 15.02 0.10 -13.15
CA THR A 55 14.86 1.47 -13.69
C THR A 55 13.61 1.57 -14.55
N VAL A 56 12.73 2.47 -14.19
CA VAL A 56 11.53 2.86 -14.94
C VAL A 56 11.63 4.36 -15.21
N SER A 57 11.51 4.78 -16.47
CA SER A 57 11.59 6.19 -16.84
C SER A 57 12.81 6.94 -16.26
N GLY A 58 13.98 6.26 -16.25
CA GLY A 58 15.27 6.86 -15.89
C GLY A 58 15.64 6.81 -14.40
N LYS A 59 14.82 6.25 -13.52
CA LYS A 59 15.13 6.08 -12.09
C LYS A 59 14.52 4.80 -11.53
N PRO A 60 15.03 4.27 -10.40
CA PRO A 60 14.48 3.08 -9.76
C PRO A 60 13.00 3.22 -9.44
N MET A 61 12.24 2.12 -9.53
CA MET A 61 10.81 2.10 -9.16
C MET A 61 10.59 2.58 -7.72
N LEU A 62 11.43 2.17 -6.81
CA LEU A 62 11.40 2.64 -5.42
C LEU A 62 11.46 4.18 -5.32
N SER A 63 12.22 4.84 -6.19
CA SER A 63 12.30 6.30 -6.20
C SER A 63 10.97 6.95 -6.59
N HIS A 64 10.21 6.36 -7.53
CA HIS A 64 8.88 6.85 -7.89
C HIS A 64 7.90 6.74 -6.72
N ILE A 65 7.92 5.60 -6.02
CA ILE A 65 7.07 5.36 -4.83
C ILE A 65 7.40 6.37 -3.73
N LEU A 66 8.68 6.57 -3.43
CA LEU A 66 9.13 7.49 -2.39
C LEU A 66 8.84 8.96 -2.73
N GLU A 67 9.02 9.37 -3.99
CA GLU A 67 8.65 10.72 -4.43
C GLU A 67 7.16 10.99 -4.26
N TRP A 68 6.31 10.01 -4.63
CA TRP A 68 4.88 10.15 -4.45
C TRP A 68 4.54 10.27 -2.96
N ALA A 69 5.03 9.36 -2.12
CA ALA A 69 4.80 9.36 -0.68
C ALA A 69 5.28 10.65 -0.01
N GLY A 70 6.49 11.11 -0.35
CA GLY A 70 7.05 12.37 0.15
C GLY A 70 6.21 13.59 -0.27
N GLY A 71 5.72 13.61 -1.51
CA GLY A 71 4.81 14.64 -2.03
C GLY A 71 3.46 14.66 -1.28
N GLN A 72 3.01 13.53 -0.74
CA GLN A 72 1.81 13.43 0.09
C GLN A 72 2.05 13.82 1.56
N GLY A 73 3.29 14.07 1.95
CA GLY A 73 3.67 14.52 3.29
C GLY A 73 4.21 13.45 4.21
N CYS A 74 4.39 12.20 3.72
CA CYS A 74 5.11 11.17 4.48
C CYS A 74 6.58 11.59 4.63
N ARG A 75 7.18 11.30 5.79
CA ARG A 75 8.58 11.66 6.08
C ARG A 75 9.46 10.47 6.34
N ASP A 76 8.89 9.37 6.76
CA ASP A 76 9.57 8.16 7.18
C ASP A 76 9.13 6.99 6.30
N ALA A 77 10.10 6.24 5.78
CA ALA A 77 9.88 5.04 5.00
C ALA A 77 10.67 3.87 5.57
N LEU A 78 9.99 2.75 5.82
CA LEU A 78 10.56 1.48 6.21
C LEU A 78 10.53 0.54 4.99
N ILE A 79 11.69 0.17 4.48
CA ILE A 79 11.85 -0.69 3.32
C ILE A 79 12.24 -2.08 3.78
N LEU A 80 11.37 -3.07 3.54
CA LEU A 80 11.58 -4.46 3.91
C LEU A 80 12.22 -5.19 2.72
N THR A 81 13.52 -5.47 2.85
CA THR A 81 14.33 -6.08 1.80
C THR A 81 14.58 -7.56 2.07
N GLY A 82 14.87 -8.32 1.04
CA GLY A 82 15.17 -9.76 1.13
C GLY A 82 16.16 -10.17 0.06
N HIS A 83 15.70 -10.74 -1.04
CA HIS A 83 16.55 -11.14 -2.17
C HIS A 83 17.34 -9.94 -2.71
N LEU A 84 18.67 -10.09 -2.81
CA LEU A 84 19.60 -9.03 -3.23
C LEU A 84 19.50 -7.76 -2.36
N GLY A 85 19.16 -7.90 -1.08
CA GLY A 85 18.98 -6.78 -0.15
C GLY A 85 20.23 -5.91 0.02
N GLU A 86 21.43 -6.46 -0.19
CA GLU A 86 22.70 -5.73 -0.17
C GLU A 86 22.78 -4.61 -1.23
N GLN A 87 21.99 -4.69 -2.30
CA GLN A 87 21.98 -3.66 -3.34
C GLN A 87 21.24 -2.38 -2.94
N PHE A 88 20.52 -2.40 -1.84
CA PHE A 88 19.93 -1.18 -1.25
C PHE A 88 20.96 -0.41 -0.40
N GLU A 89 22.15 -0.96 -0.18
CA GLU A 89 23.19 -0.28 0.58
C GLU A 89 23.59 1.04 -0.10
N GLY A 90 23.50 2.12 0.66
CA GLY A 90 23.76 3.47 0.15
C GLY A 90 22.62 4.10 -0.67
N PHE A 91 21.51 3.42 -0.88
CA PHE A 91 20.32 4.04 -1.48
C PHE A 91 19.80 5.19 -0.60
N LYS A 92 19.54 6.34 -1.21
CA LYS A 92 19.06 7.55 -0.54
C LYS A 92 17.95 8.19 -1.33
N HIS A 93 17.08 8.89 -0.65
CA HIS A 93 16.04 9.71 -1.25
C HIS A 93 15.94 11.04 -0.49
N ASP A 94 15.99 12.15 -1.23
CA ASP A 94 15.91 13.46 -0.61
C ASP A 94 14.52 13.71 -0.02
N GLY A 95 14.49 14.23 1.20
CA GLY A 95 13.26 14.62 1.90
C GLY A 95 12.53 13.50 2.63
N MET A 96 13.08 12.25 2.65
CA MET A 96 12.54 11.14 3.46
C MET A 96 13.64 10.47 4.27
N ASN A 97 13.32 10.07 5.49
CA ASN A 97 14.16 9.21 6.32
C ASN A 97 13.91 7.76 5.92
N LEU A 98 14.96 7.06 5.47
CA LEU A 98 14.85 5.68 5.04
C LEU A 98 15.44 4.75 6.09
N THR A 99 14.66 3.75 6.49
CA THR A 99 15.11 2.63 7.32
C THR A 99 14.98 1.34 6.50
N PHE A 100 16.04 0.53 6.47
CA PHE A 100 16.03 -0.75 5.77
C PHE A 100 16.09 -1.89 6.78
N VAL A 101 15.19 -2.87 6.63
CA VAL A 101 15.22 -4.11 7.40
C VAL A 101 15.29 -5.28 6.43
N GLN A 102 16.41 -6.00 6.45
CA GLN A 102 16.62 -7.14 5.59
C GLN A 102 16.23 -8.44 6.30
N GLU A 103 15.43 -9.27 5.64
CA GLU A 103 15.17 -10.63 6.11
C GLU A 103 16.36 -11.53 5.81
N SER A 104 16.72 -12.40 6.76
CA SER A 104 17.83 -13.36 6.60
C SER A 104 17.43 -14.60 5.80
N GLU A 105 16.15 -14.88 5.71
CA GLU A 105 15.54 -15.97 4.94
C GLU A 105 14.18 -15.52 4.41
N GLN A 106 13.65 -16.20 3.42
CA GLN A 106 12.35 -15.87 2.82
C GLN A 106 11.20 -16.07 3.81
N MET A 107 10.68 -14.98 4.36
CA MET A 107 9.65 -15.00 5.40
C MET A 107 8.23 -14.78 4.87
N GLY A 108 8.08 -14.46 3.57
CA GLY A 108 6.80 -14.02 3.00
C GLY A 108 6.40 -12.63 3.47
N THR A 109 5.37 -12.05 2.86
CA THR A 109 4.98 -10.66 3.10
C THR A 109 4.60 -10.37 4.56
N GLY A 110 3.87 -11.27 5.20
CA GLY A 110 3.53 -11.15 6.61
C GLY A 110 4.70 -11.41 7.55
N GLY A 111 5.57 -12.37 7.21
CA GLY A 111 6.78 -12.63 7.98
C GLY A 111 7.77 -11.48 7.94
N ALA A 112 7.94 -10.82 6.78
CA ALA A 112 8.76 -9.63 6.64
C ALA A 112 8.27 -8.48 7.52
N LEU A 113 6.95 -8.24 7.57
CA LEU A 113 6.34 -7.26 8.48
C LEU A 113 6.60 -7.60 9.95
N MET A 114 6.46 -8.88 10.34
CA MET A 114 6.74 -9.31 11.71
C MET A 114 8.22 -9.17 12.08
N ASN A 115 9.14 -9.45 11.16
CA ASN A 115 10.57 -9.27 11.37
C ASN A 115 10.94 -7.80 11.65
N ALA A 116 10.14 -6.87 11.12
CA ALA A 116 10.35 -5.44 11.26
C ALA A 116 9.43 -4.78 12.31
N ILE A 117 8.72 -5.53 13.14
CA ILE A 117 7.67 -5.02 14.03
C ILE A 117 8.13 -3.92 14.99
N GLU A 118 9.39 -3.94 15.43
CA GLU A 118 9.96 -2.94 16.33
C GLU A 118 10.19 -1.57 15.63
N TYR A 119 10.25 -1.56 14.30
CA TYR A 119 10.43 -0.35 13.49
C TYR A 119 9.12 0.24 12.98
N LEU A 120 7.99 -0.47 13.16
CA LEU A 120 6.67 -0.03 12.71
C LEU A 120 6.05 0.96 13.69
N GLU A 121 5.50 2.05 13.15
CA GLU A 121 4.57 2.92 13.87
C GLU A 121 3.25 2.21 14.18
N ASP A 122 2.42 2.80 15.04
CA ASP A 122 1.13 2.21 15.43
C ASP A 122 0.15 2.12 14.25
N GLU A 123 0.25 3.03 13.30
CA GLU A 123 -0.46 3.04 12.02
C GLU A 123 0.56 3.31 10.90
N PHE A 124 0.43 2.64 9.78
CA PHE A 124 1.32 2.83 8.64
C PHE A 124 0.61 2.61 7.31
N ILE A 125 1.16 3.16 6.23
CA ILE A 125 0.73 2.89 4.86
C ILE A 125 1.58 1.75 4.32
N LEU A 126 0.94 0.62 4.01
CA LEU A 126 1.59 -0.56 3.43
C LEU A 126 1.56 -0.48 1.91
N LEU A 127 2.72 -0.67 1.27
CA LEU A 127 2.94 -0.60 -0.17
C LEU A 127 3.71 -1.82 -0.67
N TRP A 128 3.44 -2.23 -1.90
CA TRP A 128 4.28 -3.18 -2.62
C TRP A 128 5.38 -2.43 -3.38
N GLY A 129 6.62 -2.90 -3.30
CA GLY A 129 7.78 -2.26 -3.92
C GLY A 129 7.85 -2.37 -5.45
N ASP A 130 6.92 -3.07 -6.04
CA ASP A 130 6.76 -3.30 -7.47
C ASP A 130 5.46 -2.73 -8.06
N ASP A 131 4.64 -2.12 -7.21
CA ASP A 131 3.37 -1.51 -7.61
C ASP A 131 3.47 0.01 -7.58
N TYR A 132 2.88 0.67 -8.55
CA TYR A 132 2.72 2.11 -8.56
C TYR A 132 1.25 2.49 -8.61
N HIS A 133 0.75 2.96 -7.48
CA HIS A 133 -0.61 3.43 -7.31
C HIS A 133 -0.60 4.85 -6.71
N PRO A 134 -0.69 5.90 -7.54
CA PRO A 134 -0.62 7.29 -7.07
C PRO A 134 -1.95 7.77 -6.48
N VAL A 135 -2.57 6.96 -5.63
CA VAL A 135 -3.75 7.34 -4.85
C VAL A 135 -3.41 8.48 -3.89
N ASN A 136 -4.39 9.27 -3.52
CA ASN A 136 -4.21 10.34 -2.55
C ASN A 136 -4.11 9.77 -1.13
N TYR A 137 -2.88 9.64 -0.62
CA TYR A 137 -2.61 9.06 0.71
C TYR A 137 -3.25 9.85 1.85
N ARG A 138 -3.37 11.17 1.72
CA ARG A 138 -4.03 11.99 2.76
C ARG A 138 -5.53 11.67 2.86
N ARG A 139 -6.20 11.47 1.73
CA ARG A 139 -7.61 11.07 1.71
C ARG A 139 -7.81 9.65 2.19
N LEU A 140 -6.96 8.75 1.74
CA LEU A 140 -6.96 7.36 2.17
C LEU A 140 -6.80 7.28 3.69
N TYR A 141 -5.83 7.99 4.24
CA TYR A 141 -5.58 8.01 5.69
C TYR A 141 -6.70 8.71 6.47
N ALA A 142 -7.24 9.82 5.96
CA ALA A 142 -8.41 10.49 6.56
C ALA A 142 -9.63 9.55 6.59
N SER A 143 -9.90 8.83 5.50
CA SER A 143 -10.97 7.82 5.43
C SER A 143 -10.76 6.69 6.43
N HIS A 144 -9.53 6.20 6.57
CA HIS A 144 -9.18 5.20 7.60
C HIS A 144 -9.51 5.68 9.02
N LYS A 145 -9.15 6.92 9.35
CA LYS A 145 -9.45 7.52 10.66
C LYS A 145 -10.96 7.72 10.89
N GLU A 146 -11.70 8.09 9.85
CA GLU A 146 -13.14 8.30 9.92
C GLU A 146 -13.91 7.00 10.17
N HIS A 147 -13.55 5.93 9.47
CA HIS A 147 -14.23 4.64 9.57
C HIS A 147 -13.81 3.79 10.77
N GLN A 148 -12.74 4.15 11.46
CA GLN A 148 -12.23 3.47 12.67
C GLN A 148 -12.02 1.95 12.47
N GLN A 149 -11.67 1.54 11.25
CA GLN A 149 -11.30 0.16 10.96
C GLN A 149 -9.79 0.02 11.14
N SER A 150 -9.35 -1.13 11.58
CA SER A 150 -7.90 -1.39 11.76
C SER A 150 -7.15 -1.70 10.45
N LEU A 151 -7.89 -1.81 9.35
CA LEU A 151 -7.36 -2.03 8.01
C LEU A 151 -8.25 -1.35 6.98
N THR A 152 -7.66 -0.47 6.16
CA THR A 152 -8.29 0.14 4.99
C THR A 152 -7.51 -0.26 3.75
N MET A 153 -8.19 -0.80 2.76
CA MET A 153 -7.62 -1.29 1.51
C MET A 153 -8.09 -0.42 0.35
N THR A 154 -7.20 -0.02 -0.54
CA THR A 154 -7.61 0.60 -1.80
C THR A 154 -8.17 -0.45 -2.74
N VAL A 155 -9.32 -0.14 -3.34
CA VAL A 155 -10.03 -1.03 -4.25
C VAL A 155 -10.32 -0.28 -5.55
N ILE A 156 -9.90 -0.85 -6.67
CA ILE A 156 -10.30 -0.42 -8.01
C ILE A 156 -11.47 -1.28 -8.45
N GLN A 157 -12.53 -0.65 -8.96
CA GLN A 157 -13.63 -1.39 -9.56
C GLN A 157 -13.16 -2.03 -10.87
N SER A 158 -13.26 -3.34 -10.98
CA SER A 158 -12.87 -4.09 -12.16
C SER A 158 -13.62 -5.41 -12.21
N ASP A 159 -14.24 -5.68 -13.35
CA ASP A 159 -14.85 -6.98 -13.60
C ASP A 159 -13.84 -7.98 -14.21
N GLU A 160 -12.79 -7.48 -14.87
CA GLU A 160 -11.78 -8.32 -15.57
C GLU A 160 -10.68 -8.82 -14.64
N LEU A 161 -10.26 -8.00 -13.69
CA LEU A 161 -9.13 -8.28 -12.77
C LEU A 161 -9.59 -8.52 -11.32
N ALA A 162 -10.90 -8.64 -11.11
CA ALA A 162 -11.45 -8.71 -9.76
C ALA A 162 -10.87 -9.89 -8.96
N ASN A 163 -10.41 -9.60 -7.75
CA ASN A 163 -9.88 -10.58 -6.79
C ASN A 163 -10.53 -10.47 -5.41
N LEU A 164 -11.54 -9.60 -5.29
CA LEU A 164 -12.29 -9.42 -4.05
C LEU A 164 -13.76 -9.06 -4.32
N ARG A 165 -14.59 -9.32 -3.31
CA ARG A 165 -15.97 -8.83 -3.26
C ARG A 165 -16.08 -7.77 -2.16
N HIS A 166 -16.57 -6.60 -2.53
CA HIS A 166 -16.90 -5.54 -1.58
C HIS A 166 -18.36 -5.10 -1.71
N GLU A 167 -18.90 -4.62 -0.62
CA GLU A 167 -20.26 -4.07 -0.52
C GLU A 167 -20.30 -3.04 0.61
N ASN A 168 -20.97 -1.91 0.40
CA ASN A 168 -21.10 -0.83 1.41
C ASN A 168 -19.74 -0.43 2.02
N GLU A 169 -18.72 -0.22 1.17
CA GLU A 169 -17.35 0.15 1.56
C GLU A 169 -16.67 -0.87 2.50
N ARG A 170 -17.05 -2.16 2.41
CA ARG A 170 -16.43 -3.24 3.17
C ARG A 170 -16.05 -4.41 2.28
N VAL A 171 -14.89 -4.99 2.51
CA VAL A 171 -14.43 -6.20 1.83
C VAL A 171 -14.95 -7.44 2.58
N PHE A 172 -15.64 -8.34 1.87
CA PHE A 172 -16.20 -9.57 2.41
C PHE A 172 -15.49 -10.83 1.93
N GLU A 173 -14.93 -10.81 0.73
CA GLU A 173 -14.21 -11.94 0.16
C GLU A 173 -12.94 -11.43 -0.52
N TYR A 174 -11.87 -12.19 -0.41
CA TYR A 174 -10.61 -11.96 -1.11
C TYR A 174 -9.98 -13.31 -1.48
N SER A 175 -9.47 -13.41 -2.69
CA SER A 175 -8.63 -14.52 -3.11
C SER A 175 -7.52 -14.03 -4.04
N LYS A 176 -6.30 -14.47 -3.78
CA LYS A 176 -5.15 -14.16 -4.62
C LYS A 176 -5.11 -15.01 -5.89
N SER A 177 -5.76 -16.19 -5.89
CA SER A 177 -5.62 -17.21 -6.93
C SER A 177 -6.94 -17.70 -7.50
N GLU A 178 -8.05 -17.53 -6.80
CA GLU A 178 -9.36 -18.00 -7.25
C GLU A 178 -10.10 -16.88 -7.98
N ILE A 179 -10.82 -17.25 -9.01
CA ILE A 179 -11.74 -16.38 -9.74
C ILE A 179 -13.15 -16.72 -9.27
N SER A 180 -13.96 -15.70 -9.01
CA SER A 180 -15.36 -15.85 -8.62
C SER A 180 -16.23 -14.83 -9.34
N ASP A 181 -17.40 -15.26 -9.81
CA ASP A 181 -18.40 -14.38 -10.42
C ASP A 181 -18.97 -13.34 -9.41
N SER A 182 -18.73 -13.54 -8.11
CA SER A 182 -19.11 -12.60 -7.05
C SER A 182 -18.12 -11.45 -6.87
N PHE A 183 -16.91 -11.56 -7.41
CA PHE A 183 -15.90 -10.54 -7.26
C PHE A 183 -16.22 -9.31 -8.14
N ASN A 184 -16.05 -8.14 -7.57
CA ASN A 184 -16.40 -6.87 -8.19
C ASN A 184 -15.36 -5.76 -8.00
N GLY A 185 -14.19 -6.10 -7.45
CA GLY A 185 -13.10 -5.17 -7.22
C GLY A 185 -11.75 -5.86 -7.22
N TYR A 186 -10.72 -5.06 -7.39
CA TYR A 186 -9.31 -5.47 -7.36
C TYR A 186 -8.56 -4.73 -6.26
N GLU A 187 -7.79 -5.45 -5.46
CA GLU A 187 -6.90 -4.89 -4.45
C GLU A 187 -5.72 -4.18 -5.12
N ALA A 188 -5.58 -2.88 -4.87
CA ALA A 188 -4.68 -2.00 -5.62
C ALA A 188 -3.35 -1.69 -4.90
N GLY A 189 -2.86 -2.60 -4.08
CA GLY A 189 -1.50 -2.57 -3.54
C GLY A 189 -1.20 -1.45 -2.52
N THR A 190 -2.19 -0.67 -2.10
CA THR A 190 -2.01 0.38 -1.09
C THR A 190 -3.02 0.21 0.04
N SER A 191 -2.55 0.11 1.26
CA SER A 191 -3.42 -0.07 2.43
C SER A 191 -2.96 0.79 3.60
N VAL A 192 -3.89 1.22 4.47
CA VAL A 192 -3.57 1.74 5.80
C VAL A 192 -3.82 0.65 6.82
N VAL A 193 -2.86 0.41 7.68
CA VAL A 193 -2.84 -0.74 8.59
C VAL A 193 -2.53 -0.27 10.00
N ASP A 194 -3.35 -0.69 10.97
CA ASP A 194 -2.97 -0.62 12.38
C ASP A 194 -2.01 -1.77 12.70
N LYS A 195 -0.93 -1.49 13.39
CA LYS A 195 0.04 -2.48 13.87
C LYS A 195 -0.61 -3.62 14.66
N SER A 196 -1.73 -3.37 15.32
CA SER A 196 -2.51 -4.37 16.05
C SER A 196 -2.98 -5.54 15.17
N VAL A 197 -3.25 -5.31 13.89
CA VAL A 197 -3.60 -6.36 12.91
C VAL A 197 -2.44 -7.33 12.76
N LEU A 198 -1.22 -6.79 12.62
CA LEU A 198 -0.02 -7.62 12.50
C LEU A 198 0.21 -8.46 13.76
N VAL A 199 0.03 -7.89 14.94
CA VAL A 199 0.15 -8.59 16.23
C VAL A 199 -0.87 -9.72 16.34
N LYS A 200 -2.12 -9.50 15.88
CA LYS A 200 -3.20 -10.49 15.90
C LYS A 200 -2.89 -11.74 15.09
N PHE A 201 -2.26 -11.58 13.92
CA PHE A 201 -2.04 -12.67 12.95
C PHE A 201 -0.60 -13.19 12.91
N GLY A 202 0.35 -12.48 13.46
CA GLY A 202 1.78 -12.75 13.39
C GLY A 202 2.25 -13.92 14.25
N LYS A 203 1.88 -15.15 13.90
CA LYS A 203 2.20 -16.37 14.70
C LYS A 203 3.23 -17.30 14.08
N SER A 204 3.62 -17.12 12.82
CA SER A 204 4.55 -18.01 12.11
C SER A 204 5.71 -17.23 11.49
N LYS A 205 6.84 -17.93 11.28
CA LYS A 205 8.02 -17.31 10.68
C LYS A 205 7.81 -16.96 9.19
N LYS A 206 7.13 -17.81 8.43
CA LYS A 206 6.88 -17.64 7.00
C LYS A 206 5.39 -17.70 6.72
N TRP A 207 4.82 -16.56 6.27
CA TRP A 207 3.42 -16.45 5.91
C TRP A 207 3.16 -15.27 4.98
N SER A 208 2.07 -15.35 4.22
CA SER A 208 1.59 -14.30 3.32
C SER A 208 0.59 -13.42 4.05
N TRP A 209 0.81 -12.11 3.98
CA TRP A 209 -0.11 -11.10 4.51
C TRP A 209 -1.48 -11.23 3.84
N GLU A 210 -1.51 -11.21 2.51
CA GLU A 210 -2.74 -11.20 1.74
C GLU A 210 -3.58 -12.48 1.95
N GLU A 211 -2.93 -13.64 1.93
CA GLU A 211 -3.61 -14.94 2.07
C GLU A 211 -4.04 -15.23 3.52
N THR A 212 -3.43 -14.56 4.49
CA THR A 212 -3.74 -14.79 5.90
C THR A 212 -4.69 -13.75 6.46
N VAL A 213 -4.41 -12.45 6.24
CA VAL A 213 -5.13 -11.37 6.90
C VAL A 213 -6.46 -11.09 6.20
N TYR A 214 -6.45 -10.90 4.89
CA TYR A 214 -7.64 -10.45 4.19
C TYR A 214 -8.82 -11.42 4.31
N PRO A 215 -8.67 -12.75 4.10
CA PRO A 215 -9.79 -13.67 4.28
C PRO A 215 -10.30 -13.76 5.73
N GLN A 216 -9.41 -13.59 6.72
CA GLN A 216 -9.80 -13.67 8.14
C GLN A 216 -10.39 -12.37 8.70
N MET A 217 -10.31 -11.28 7.96
CA MET A 217 -10.89 -9.99 8.30
C MET A 217 -12.15 -9.65 7.49
N SER A 218 -12.83 -10.66 6.93
CA SER A 218 -14.07 -10.48 6.19
C SER A 218 -15.05 -9.54 6.91
N GLY A 219 -15.56 -8.52 6.21
CA GLY A 219 -16.45 -7.50 6.73
C GLY A 219 -15.82 -6.50 7.71
N GLN A 220 -14.52 -6.64 8.04
CA GLN A 220 -13.78 -5.77 8.96
C GLN A 220 -12.72 -4.90 8.23
N ILE A 221 -12.58 -5.05 6.91
CA ILE A 221 -11.71 -4.23 6.09
C ILE A 221 -12.55 -3.13 5.46
N HIS A 222 -12.14 -1.87 5.63
CA HIS A 222 -12.74 -0.76 4.89
C HIS A 222 -12.22 -0.75 3.45
N ALA A 223 -13.13 -0.75 2.48
CA ALA A 223 -12.82 -0.64 1.06
C ALA A 223 -12.82 0.83 0.65
N TYR A 224 -11.66 1.41 0.46
CA TYR A 224 -11.51 2.74 -0.10
C TYR A 224 -11.52 2.63 -1.64
N ILE A 225 -12.65 2.99 -2.24
CA ILE A 225 -12.81 2.91 -3.69
C ILE A 225 -12.08 4.07 -4.34
N ASP A 226 -11.17 3.77 -5.26
CA ASP A 226 -10.36 4.75 -5.98
C ASP A 226 -10.34 4.42 -7.48
N GLU A 227 -10.38 5.45 -8.32
CA GLU A 227 -10.33 5.32 -9.79
C GLU A 227 -8.93 5.67 -10.35
N THR A 228 -7.96 5.94 -9.47
CA THR A 228 -6.61 6.27 -9.88
C THR A 228 -5.98 5.06 -10.57
N PRO A 229 -5.31 5.24 -11.71
CA PRO A 229 -4.65 4.15 -12.40
C PRO A 229 -3.62 3.44 -11.52
N PHE A 230 -3.61 2.13 -11.59
CA PHE A 230 -2.70 1.23 -10.91
C PHE A 230 -1.81 0.51 -11.93
N TRP A 231 -0.52 0.39 -11.62
CA TRP A 231 0.45 -0.31 -12.46
C TRP A 231 1.24 -1.32 -11.63
N ASP A 232 1.11 -2.61 -11.98
CA ASP A 232 1.98 -3.69 -11.47
C ASP A 232 3.13 -3.91 -12.46
N MET A 233 4.37 -3.80 -12.00
CA MET A 233 5.55 -4.17 -12.78
C MET A 233 5.79 -5.69 -12.79
N GLY A 234 4.80 -6.50 -12.54
CA GLY A 234 4.90 -7.96 -12.47
C GLY A 234 5.18 -8.63 -13.80
N THR A 235 4.93 -7.95 -14.92
CA THR A 235 5.09 -8.48 -16.29
C THR A 235 5.98 -7.58 -17.14
N PRO A 236 6.67 -8.14 -18.18
CA PRO A 236 7.54 -7.37 -19.09
C PRO A 236 6.79 -6.47 -20.08
N GLU A 237 5.46 -6.45 -20.08
CA GLU A 237 4.62 -5.72 -21.04
C GLU A 237 4.48 -4.24 -20.73
#